data_8c20ef51440c1f33a742b14d3a4a3fd6
#
_entry.id   8c20ef51440c1f33a742b14d3a4a3fd6
#
_cell.length_a   1.000
_cell.length_b   1.000
_cell.length_c   1.000
_cell.angle_alpha   90.00
_cell.angle_beta   90.00
_cell.angle_gamma   90.00
#
_symmetry.space_group_name_H-M   'P 1'
#
loop_
_entity.id
_entity.type
_entity.pdbx_description
1 polymer ?
#
loop_
_entity_poly.entity_id
_entity_poly.type
_entity_poly.pdbx_seq_one_letter_code
_entity_poly.pdbx_strand_id
1 'polypeptide(L)'
;YWLWGASPKVSAITIVNRCTILKPLFHVCSKHNILISELSKHEEIYEEIAAQYKGKRRIAGLQELVALSKDIGFTILDEDSLRKFSKYLVVNDSNQTPYIPPRIWAYQLERLETCIDDFLSISDGVISVFNSFMDNHNQTNENRKFINEQFNKYNVSVMLQKWTNFDPDTAKMPNFSKYLSMVSFASIAYIVNFSLMRISEAYLLRYGCFSKTLIDGQEIFLIHGVTSKTEKGEASWVVSPSVEKAIKALEIICELRFSCAKKIFGIKQDITDYKPYLHIPVFEPWGSGRGENERLEHIRSTIPYNNQISTFDKIFDPKELQITQVDFNIACKMTPNLDTEIYQVGKAWHFAWHQLRRTGAVNMLASGLITEQSLQYQLKHANTIMSLYYANNYYKLKFK
;
A
#
# COMPACT_ATOMS: atom_id res chain seq x y z
N TYR A 1 5.06 -13.69 27.40
CA TYR A 1 6.44 -13.26 27.07
C TYR A 1 6.69 -13.39 25.54
N TRP A 2 6.47 -14.58 24.95
CA TRP A 2 6.67 -14.80 23.51
C TRP A 2 5.78 -13.93 22.63
N LEU A 3 4.52 -13.71 23.01
CA LEU A 3 3.61 -12.83 22.27
C LEU A 3 4.07 -11.36 22.30
N TRP A 4 4.60 -10.92 23.44
CA TRP A 4 4.98 -9.52 23.65
C TRP A 4 6.45 -9.26 23.32
N GLY A 5 7.33 -10.28 23.45
CA GLY A 5 8.77 -10.18 23.25
C GLY A 5 9.47 -9.30 24.27
N ALA A 6 10.77 -9.05 24.04
CA ALA A 6 11.58 -8.14 24.85
C ALA A 6 11.27 -6.65 24.58
N SER A 7 10.56 -6.34 23.49
CA SER A 7 10.20 -4.96 23.15
C SER A 7 8.86 -4.57 23.78
N PRO A 8 8.78 -3.45 24.52
CA PRO A 8 7.54 -2.97 25.12
C PRO A 8 6.50 -2.50 24.09
N LYS A 9 6.89 -2.39 22.82
CA LYS A 9 6.02 -1.93 21.72
C LYS A 9 5.94 -2.97 20.61
N VAL A 10 5.13 -3.99 20.81
CA VAL A 10 4.81 -5.00 19.76
C VAL A 10 3.55 -4.57 19.04
N SER A 11 3.59 -4.54 17.69
CA SER A 11 2.40 -4.19 16.90
C SER A 11 1.32 -5.28 16.99
N ALA A 12 0.04 -4.87 16.91
CA ALA A 12 -1.09 -5.81 16.90
C ALA A 12 -0.95 -6.88 15.81
N ILE A 13 -0.45 -6.51 14.63
CA ILE A 13 -0.22 -7.46 13.54
C ILE A 13 0.86 -8.50 13.87
N THR A 14 1.89 -8.13 14.62
CA THR A 14 2.92 -9.07 15.10
C THR A 14 2.31 -10.08 16.06
N ILE A 15 1.46 -9.64 16.99
CA ILE A 15 0.75 -10.53 17.92
C ILE A 15 -0.15 -11.50 17.14
N VAL A 16 -0.95 -11.00 16.19
CA VAL A 16 -1.81 -11.82 15.34
C VAL A 16 -0.99 -12.85 14.55
N ASN A 17 0.14 -12.45 13.99
CA ASN A 17 1.03 -13.36 13.26
C ASN A 17 1.60 -14.45 14.17
N ARG A 18 2.01 -14.13 15.38
CA ARG A 18 2.50 -15.11 16.37
C ARG A 18 1.38 -16.05 16.80
N CYS A 19 0.19 -15.56 17.10
CA CYS A 19 -0.98 -16.41 17.36
C CYS A 19 -1.29 -17.34 16.19
N THR A 20 -1.14 -16.88 14.95
CA THR A 20 -1.37 -17.72 13.75
C THR A 20 -0.36 -18.86 13.63
N ILE A 21 0.85 -18.73 14.19
CA ILE A 21 1.83 -19.81 14.25
C ILE A 21 1.39 -20.89 15.26
N LEU A 22 0.76 -20.53 16.36
CA LEU A 22 0.31 -21.47 17.38
C LEU A 22 -0.96 -22.23 16.98
N LYS A 23 -1.87 -21.62 16.22
CA LYS A 23 -3.17 -22.20 15.89
C LYS A 23 -3.10 -23.64 15.35
N PRO A 24 -2.24 -24.01 14.36
CA PRO A 24 -2.16 -25.38 13.87
C PRO A 24 -1.73 -26.38 14.95
N LEU A 25 -0.80 -25.99 15.82
CA LEU A 25 -0.35 -26.85 16.91
C LEU A 25 -1.50 -27.17 17.86
N PHE A 26 -2.21 -26.15 18.34
CA PHE A 26 -3.35 -26.35 19.24
C PHE A 26 -4.49 -27.11 18.57
N HIS A 27 -4.78 -26.81 17.30
CA HIS A 27 -5.89 -27.44 16.59
C HIS A 27 -5.68 -28.97 16.44
N VAL A 28 -4.49 -29.38 15.98
CA VAL A 28 -4.21 -30.82 15.80
C VAL A 28 -4.05 -31.53 17.13
N CYS A 29 -3.35 -30.93 18.10
CA CYS A 29 -3.25 -31.52 19.45
C CYS A 29 -4.64 -31.74 20.08
N SER A 30 -5.53 -30.75 19.98
CA SER A 30 -6.91 -30.87 20.49
C SER A 30 -7.70 -31.99 19.79
N LYS A 31 -7.55 -32.13 18.46
CA LYS A 31 -8.19 -33.19 17.67
C LYS A 31 -7.79 -34.60 18.16
N HIS A 32 -6.53 -34.75 18.55
CA HIS A 32 -5.97 -36.02 19.03
C HIS A 32 -6.01 -36.19 20.56
N ASN A 33 -6.63 -35.24 21.30
CA ASN A 33 -6.68 -35.21 22.77
C ASN A 33 -5.28 -35.21 23.42
N ILE A 34 -4.30 -34.54 22.80
CA ILE A 34 -2.92 -34.41 23.28
C ILE A 34 -2.74 -33.04 23.88
N LEU A 35 -2.08 -32.96 25.04
CA LEU A 35 -1.66 -31.67 25.60
C LEU A 35 -0.52 -31.09 24.75
N ILE A 36 -0.59 -29.80 24.44
CA ILE A 36 0.43 -29.14 23.63
C ILE A 36 1.84 -29.20 24.27
N SER A 37 1.92 -29.26 25.58
CA SER A 37 3.16 -29.47 26.35
C SER A 37 3.78 -30.87 26.17
N GLU A 38 3.02 -31.82 25.62
CA GLU A 38 3.47 -33.18 25.33
C GLU A 38 3.74 -33.43 23.85
N LEU A 39 3.57 -32.40 23.01
CA LEU A 39 3.70 -32.50 21.54
C LEU A 39 5.05 -33.11 21.13
N SER A 40 6.14 -32.82 21.85
CA SER A 40 7.45 -33.42 21.55
C SER A 40 7.50 -34.97 21.66
N LYS A 41 6.52 -35.58 22.33
CA LYS A 41 6.41 -37.06 22.47
C LYS A 41 5.57 -37.71 21.36
N HIS A 42 4.92 -36.88 20.51
CA HIS A 42 3.92 -37.33 19.53
C HIS A 42 4.35 -37.01 18.10
N GLU A 43 5.41 -37.69 17.64
CA GLU A 43 5.96 -37.47 16.27
C GLU A 43 4.96 -37.89 15.18
N GLU A 44 4.04 -38.80 15.47
CA GLU A 44 3.03 -39.33 14.55
C GLU A 44 2.06 -38.26 14.00
N ILE A 45 1.90 -37.11 14.71
CA ILE A 45 1.00 -36.05 14.26
C ILE A 45 1.76 -34.87 13.58
N TYR A 46 3.09 -34.96 13.47
CA TYR A 46 3.90 -33.88 12.91
C TYR A 46 3.57 -33.56 11.44
N GLU A 47 3.31 -34.59 10.65
CA GLU A 47 2.94 -34.39 9.24
C GLU A 47 1.61 -33.66 9.10
N GLU A 48 0.60 -34.02 9.92
CA GLU A 48 -0.72 -33.37 9.93
C GLU A 48 -0.60 -31.90 10.34
N ILE A 49 0.22 -31.59 11.34
CA ILE A 49 0.49 -30.21 11.74
C ILE A 49 1.23 -29.47 10.62
N ALA A 50 2.27 -30.08 10.06
CA ALA A 50 3.10 -29.47 9.02
C ALA A 50 2.31 -29.12 7.76
N ALA A 51 1.32 -29.94 7.38
CA ALA A 51 0.42 -29.69 6.26
C ALA A 51 -0.39 -28.38 6.40
N GLN A 52 -0.59 -27.89 7.62
CA GLN A 52 -1.30 -26.64 7.88
C GLN A 52 -0.38 -25.40 7.79
N TYR A 53 0.96 -25.61 7.73
CA TYR A 53 1.91 -24.51 7.61
C TYR A 53 2.27 -24.23 6.16
N LYS A 54 2.20 -22.94 5.79
CA LYS A 54 2.67 -22.43 4.48
C LYS A 54 3.80 -21.44 4.69
N GLY A 55 5.01 -21.79 4.21
CA GLY A 55 6.16 -20.88 4.07
C GLY A 55 7.14 -20.76 5.25
N LYS A 56 8.37 -20.33 4.93
CA LYS A 56 9.56 -20.24 5.84
C LYS A 56 9.37 -19.40 7.11
N ARG A 57 8.54 -18.36 7.07
CA ARG A 57 8.33 -17.46 8.23
C ARG A 57 7.77 -18.18 9.46
N ARG A 58 7.02 -19.24 9.25
CA ARG A 58 6.42 -20.02 10.35
C ARG A 58 7.43 -20.89 11.06
N ILE A 59 8.43 -21.39 10.33
CA ILE A 59 9.56 -22.13 10.90
C ILE A 59 10.37 -21.23 11.84
N ALA A 60 10.74 -20.03 11.38
CA ALA A 60 11.47 -19.07 12.20
C ALA A 60 10.73 -18.71 13.49
N GLY A 61 9.39 -18.58 13.44
CA GLY A 61 8.58 -18.34 14.64
C GLY A 61 8.54 -19.52 15.61
N LEU A 62 8.58 -20.77 15.11
CA LEU A 62 8.72 -21.95 15.96
C LEU A 62 10.11 -22.05 16.59
N GLN A 63 11.18 -21.71 15.86
CA GLN A 63 12.54 -21.62 16.40
C GLN A 63 12.63 -20.59 17.52
N GLU A 64 12.02 -19.40 17.33
CA GLU A 64 11.93 -18.37 18.38
C GLU A 64 11.19 -18.89 19.61
N LEU A 65 10.11 -19.65 19.45
CA LEU A 65 9.35 -20.24 20.54
C LEU A 65 10.18 -21.26 21.33
N VAL A 66 10.95 -22.10 20.65
CA VAL A 66 11.87 -23.06 21.29
C VAL A 66 12.94 -22.34 22.10
N ALA A 67 13.54 -21.29 21.53
CA ALA A 67 14.55 -20.49 22.21
C ALA A 67 14.05 -19.83 23.50
N LEU A 68 12.75 -19.48 23.54
CA LEU A 68 12.11 -18.84 24.70
C LEU A 68 11.52 -19.84 25.71
N SER A 69 11.68 -21.13 25.52
CA SER A 69 11.08 -22.17 26.37
C SER A 69 11.44 -22.03 27.85
N LYS A 70 12.70 -21.63 28.16
CA LYS A 70 13.17 -21.41 29.53
C LYS A 70 12.44 -20.25 30.24
N ASP A 71 12.11 -19.19 29.48
CA ASP A 71 11.42 -18.01 30.01
C ASP A 71 9.92 -18.28 30.19
N ILE A 72 9.36 -19.14 29.36
CA ILE A 72 7.94 -19.52 29.40
C ILE A 72 7.66 -20.55 30.50
N GLY A 73 8.67 -21.30 30.92
CA GLY A 73 8.56 -22.34 31.95
C GLY A 73 8.04 -23.70 31.46
N PHE A 74 7.79 -23.86 30.15
CA PHE A 74 7.47 -25.14 29.53
C PHE A 74 7.94 -25.17 28.07
N THR A 75 8.05 -26.37 27.50
CA THR A 75 8.49 -26.57 26.12
C THR A 75 7.36 -27.17 25.31
N ILE A 76 7.00 -26.55 24.19
CA ILE A 76 6.04 -27.10 23.23
C ILE A 76 6.74 -28.09 22.29
N LEU A 77 7.90 -27.67 21.77
CA LEU A 77 8.82 -28.49 20.97
C LEU A 77 10.23 -28.22 21.50
N ASP A 78 11.01 -29.25 21.78
CA ASP A 78 12.44 -29.12 21.99
C ASP A 78 13.20 -29.03 20.65
N GLU A 79 14.50 -28.79 20.68
CA GLU A 79 15.32 -28.64 19.48
C GLU A 79 15.31 -29.86 18.58
N ASP A 80 15.34 -31.07 19.17
CA ASP A 80 15.32 -32.33 18.41
C ASP A 80 13.95 -32.55 17.75
N SER A 81 12.88 -32.31 18.49
CA SER A 81 11.51 -32.39 17.99
C SER A 81 11.28 -31.36 16.88
N LEU A 82 11.77 -30.14 17.04
CA LEU A 82 11.68 -29.13 15.99
C LEU A 82 12.46 -29.53 14.73
N ARG A 83 13.65 -30.14 14.90
CA ARG A 83 14.44 -30.65 13.76
C ARG A 83 13.72 -31.77 13.02
N LYS A 84 13.08 -32.70 13.74
CA LYS A 84 12.25 -33.76 13.15
C LYS A 84 11.03 -33.17 12.45
N PHE A 85 10.30 -32.28 13.11
CA PHE A 85 9.13 -31.58 12.58
C PHE A 85 9.46 -30.81 11.30
N SER A 86 10.63 -30.13 11.25
CA SER A 86 11.05 -29.34 10.10
C SER A 86 11.22 -30.16 8.81
N LYS A 87 11.41 -31.49 8.89
CA LYS A 87 11.49 -32.38 7.74
C LYS A 87 10.17 -32.51 6.98
N TYR A 88 9.06 -32.36 7.68
CA TYR A 88 7.72 -32.40 7.10
C TYR A 88 7.28 -31.04 6.53
N LEU A 89 7.98 -29.95 6.90
CA LEU A 89 7.62 -28.64 6.42
C LEU A 89 8.07 -28.44 4.97
N VAL A 90 7.12 -28.27 4.07
CA VAL A 90 7.41 -27.91 2.69
C VAL A 90 7.96 -26.48 2.68
N VAL A 91 9.25 -26.36 2.48
CA VAL A 91 9.92 -25.08 2.34
C VAL A 91 9.76 -24.61 0.90
N ASN A 92 8.63 -23.99 0.60
CA ASN A 92 8.54 -23.22 -0.62
C ASN A 92 9.51 -22.04 -0.53
N ASP A 93 10.38 -21.89 -1.50
CA ASP A 93 11.21 -20.71 -1.63
C ASP A 93 10.31 -19.47 -1.59
N SER A 94 10.66 -18.50 -0.74
CA SER A 94 9.90 -17.27 -0.68
C SER A 94 9.94 -16.62 -2.06
N ASN A 95 8.79 -16.59 -2.74
CA ASN A 95 8.68 -15.93 -4.02
C ASN A 95 9.09 -14.46 -3.85
N GLN A 96 10.11 -14.06 -4.58
CA GLN A 96 10.51 -12.67 -4.63
C GLN A 96 9.37 -11.87 -5.26
N THR A 97 9.09 -10.69 -4.73
CA THR A 97 8.09 -9.77 -5.32
C THR A 97 8.40 -9.58 -6.82
N PRO A 98 7.47 -9.79 -7.75
CA PRO A 98 7.71 -9.66 -9.18
C PRO A 98 8.19 -8.26 -9.58
N TYR A 99 9.17 -8.22 -10.50
CA TYR A 99 9.58 -7.00 -11.18
C TYR A 99 8.59 -6.66 -12.30
N ILE A 100 8.10 -5.43 -12.33
CA ILE A 100 7.16 -4.98 -13.37
C ILE A 100 7.95 -4.70 -14.66
N PRO A 101 7.59 -5.33 -15.80
CA PRO A 101 8.27 -5.07 -17.08
C PRO A 101 8.22 -3.58 -17.46
N PRO A 102 9.27 -3.03 -18.10
CA PRO A 102 9.40 -1.59 -18.36
C PRO A 102 8.22 -1.00 -19.13
N ARG A 103 7.68 -1.69 -20.13
CA ARG A 103 6.52 -1.23 -20.90
C ARG A 103 5.28 -1.05 -20.00
N ILE A 104 4.98 -2.06 -19.20
CA ILE A 104 3.82 -2.04 -18.30
C ILE A 104 4.01 -0.98 -17.20
N TRP A 105 5.24 -0.85 -16.68
CA TRP A 105 5.55 0.16 -15.66
C TRP A 105 5.44 1.59 -16.21
N ALA A 106 5.97 1.85 -17.42
CA ALA A 106 5.87 3.15 -18.08
C ALA A 106 4.42 3.53 -18.36
N TYR A 107 3.62 2.60 -18.91
CA TYR A 107 2.19 2.80 -19.12
C TYR A 107 1.44 3.13 -17.83
N GLN A 108 1.73 2.39 -16.75
CA GLN A 108 1.16 2.68 -15.44
C GLN A 108 1.47 4.12 -15.00
N LEU A 109 2.73 4.55 -15.08
CA LEU A 109 3.14 5.89 -14.67
C LEU A 109 2.44 6.97 -15.49
N GLU A 110 2.40 6.83 -16.80
CA GLU A 110 1.74 7.76 -17.73
C GLU A 110 0.25 7.91 -17.39
N ARG A 111 -0.44 6.81 -17.13
CA ARG A 111 -1.88 6.83 -16.79
C ARG A 111 -2.14 7.48 -15.43
N LEU A 112 -1.31 7.19 -14.42
CA LEU A 112 -1.41 7.83 -13.11
C LEU A 112 -1.18 9.34 -13.23
N GLU A 113 -0.17 9.74 -13.99
CA GLU A 113 0.18 11.14 -14.25
C GLU A 113 -0.96 11.87 -14.98
N THR A 114 -1.49 11.28 -16.05
CA THR A 114 -2.63 11.83 -16.80
C THR A 114 -3.85 12.04 -15.89
N CYS A 115 -4.15 11.09 -15.00
CA CYS A 115 -5.26 11.21 -14.06
C CYS A 115 -5.08 12.38 -13.10
N ILE A 116 -3.86 12.59 -12.61
CA ILE A 116 -3.52 13.71 -11.72
C ILE A 116 -3.59 15.04 -12.46
N ASP A 117 -3.02 15.13 -13.66
CA ASP A 117 -3.00 16.35 -14.46
C ASP A 117 -4.42 16.77 -14.89
N ASP A 118 -5.24 15.83 -15.32
CA ASP A 118 -6.65 16.06 -15.62
C ASP A 118 -7.42 16.60 -14.41
N PHE A 119 -7.19 16.03 -13.21
CA PHE A 119 -7.81 16.52 -11.98
C PHE A 119 -7.37 17.95 -11.66
N LEU A 120 -6.08 18.23 -11.74
CA LEU A 120 -5.54 19.56 -11.44
C LEU A 120 -6.05 20.61 -12.43
N SER A 121 -6.28 20.24 -13.69
CA SER A 121 -6.80 21.14 -14.71
C SER A 121 -8.23 21.62 -14.42
N ILE A 122 -9.00 20.86 -13.62
CA ILE A 122 -10.39 21.19 -13.24
C ILE A 122 -10.56 21.38 -11.73
N SER A 123 -9.48 21.53 -10.98
CA SER A 123 -9.49 21.58 -9.51
C SER A 123 -10.42 22.66 -8.95
N ASP A 124 -10.42 23.86 -9.54
CA ASP A 124 -11.31 24.96 -9.12
C ASP A 124 -12.79 24.57 -9.32
N GLY A 125 -13.10 23.88 -10.41
CA GLY A 125 -14.45 23.33 -10.66
C GLY A 125 -14.84 22.28 -9.62
N VAL A 126 -13.93 21.38 -9.29
CA VAL A 126 -14.12 20.35 -8.24
C VAL A 126 -14.40 21.01 -6.88
N ILE A 127 -13.60 22.00 -6.50
CA ILE A 127 -13.77 22.77 -5.27
C ILE A 127 -15.14 23.46 -5.25
N SER A 128 -15.53 24.10 -6.36
CA SER A 128 -16.80 24.81 -6.49
C SER A 128 -18.01 23.86 -6.38
N VAL A 129 -17.94 22.69 -7.03
CA VAL A 129 -18.96 21.65 -6.89
C VAL A 129 -19.07 21.20 -5.44
N PHE A 130 -17.96 20.85 -4.80
CA PHE A 130 -17.97 20.37 -3.42
C PHE A 130 -18.60 21.39 -2.47
N ASN A 131 -18.21 22.67 -2.58
CA ASN A 131 -18.72 23.75 -1.76
C ASN A 131 -20.19 24.02 -2.01
N SER A 132 -20.69 23.90 -3.25
CA SER A 132 -22.11 24.08 -3.54
C SER A 132 -23.00 23.09 -2.78
N PHE A 133 -22.50 21.87 -2.50
CA PHE A 133 -23.18 20.90 -1.65
C PHE A 133 -22.94 21.12 -0.16
N MET A 134 -21.80 21.71 0.22
CA MET A 134 -21.53 22.10 1.62
C MET A 134 -22.48 23.21 2.11
N ASP A 135 -22.89 24.11 1.21
CA ASP A 135 -23.74 25.25 1.53
C ASP A 135 -25.24 24.93 1.42
N ASN A 136 -25.59 23.91 0.63
CA ASN A 136 -26.98 23.52 0.35
C ASN A 136 -27.33 22.19 1.05
N HIS A 137 -27.44 22.19 2.39
CA HIS A 137 -27.72 21.00 3.19
C HIS A 137 -29.04 20.27 2.85
N ASN A 138 -29.96 20.89 2.12
CA ASN A 138 -31.26 20.32 1.74
C ASN A 138 -31.21 19.55 0.40
N GLN A 139 -30.06 19.52 -0.29
CA GLN A 139 -29.94 18.81 -1.55
C GLN A 139 -29.61 17.34 -1.30
N THR A 140 -30.45 16.47 -1.81
CA THR A 140 -30.25 15.02 -1.70
C THR A 140 -29.28 14.52 -2.75
N ASN A 141 -28.63 13.38 -2.49
CA ASN A 141 -27.78 12.64 -3.43
C ASN A 141 -28.48 12.29 -4.76
N GLU A 142 -29.79 12.47 -4.83
CA GLU A 142 -30.67 12.01 -5.91
C GLU A 142 -31.25 13.17 -6.73
N ASN A 143 -30.99 14.43 -6.35
CA ASN A 143 -31.43 15.56 -7.18
C ASN A 143 -30.58 15.70 -8.45
N ARG A 144 -30.88 14.87 -9.45
CA ARG A 144 -30.15 14.78 -10.71
C ARG A 144 -30.04 16.12 -11.44
N LYS A 145 -31.10 16.91 -11.42
CA LYS A 145 -31.10 18.21 -12.10
C LYS A 145 -30.05 19.13 -11.50
N PHE A 146 -30.06 19.28 -10.17
CA PHE A 146 -29.08 20.09 -9.45
C PHE A 146 -27.66 19.56 -9.65
N ILE A 147 -27.46 18.24 -9.53
CA ILE A 147 -26.14 17.60 -9.73
C ILE A 147 -25.60 17.93 -11.13
N ASN A 148 -26.38 17.71 -12.16
CA ASN A 148 -25.96 17.97 -13.55
C ASN A 148 -25.71 19.46 -13.81
N GLU A 149 -26.55 20.33 -13.25
CA GLU A 149 -26.32 21.78 -13.34
C GLU A 149 -24.97 22.18 -12.74
N GLN A 150 -24.62 21.66 -11.55
CA GLN A 150 -23.32 21.94 -10.92
C GLN A 150 -22.16 21.35 -11.73
N PHE A 151 -22.26 20.08 -12.14
CA PHE A 151 -21.19 19.42 -12.91
C PHE A 151 -20.94 20.11 -14.26
N ASN A 152 -22.00 20.54 -14.96
CA ASN A 152 -21.86 21.25 -16.23
C ASN A 152 -21.36 22.67 -16.05
N LYS A 153 -21.89 23.40 -15.06
CA LYS A 153 -21.47 24.76 -14.72
C LYS A 153 -19.98 24.88 -14.47
N TYR A 154 -19.40 23.87 -13.83
CA TYR A 154 -18.00 23.85 -13.43
C TYR A 154 -17.13 22.91 -14.27
N ASN A 155 -17.62 22.42 -15.42
CA ASN A 155 -16.89 21.57 -16.36
C ASN A 155 -16.38 20.23 -15.78
N VAL A 156 -17.01 19.72 -14.73
CA VAL A 156 -16.62 18.46 -14.08
C VAL A 156 -17.16 17.24 -14.83
N SER A 157 -18.30 17.37 -15.55
CA SER A 157 -18.97 16.27 -16.27
C SER A 157 -18.04 15.52 -17.23
N VAL A 158 -17.21 16.25 -17.99
CA VAL A 158 -16.32 15.67 -19.00
C VAL A 158 -15.28 14.75 -18.33
N MET A 159 -14.71 15.18 -17.21
CA MET A 159 -13.72 14.38 -16.48
C MET A 159 -14.36 13.17 -15.78
N LEU A 160 -15.59 13.32 -15.29
CA LEU A 160 -16.34 12.19 -14.74
C LEU A 160 -16.63 11.13 -15.80
N GLN A 161 -17.01 11.53 -17.03
CA GLN A 161 -17.22 10.61 -18.16
C GLN A 161 -15.92 9.91 -18.59
N LYS A 162 -14.79 10.65 -18.59
CA LYS A 162 -13.49 10.12 -18.97
C LYS A 162 -13.01 9.05 -17.96
N TRP A 163 -13.16 9.33 -16.67
CA TRP A 163 -12.50 8.57 -15.61
C TRP A 163 -13.42 7.66 -14.80
N THR A 164 -14.73 7.79 -14.95
CA THR A 164 -15.71 6.95 -14.26
C THR A 164 -16.81 6.51 -15.24
N ASN A 165 -17.69 5.62 -14.80
CA ASN A 165 -18.88 5.25 -15.56
C ASN A 165 -20.02 6.26 -15.30
N PHE A 166 -19.69 7.56 -15.32
CA PHE A 166 -20.67 8.62 -15.15
C PHE A 166 -21.52 8.77 -16.40
N ASP A 167 -22.83 8.77 -16.19
CA ASP A 167 -23.86 9.03 -17.18
C ASP A 167 -24.73 10.19 -16.68
N PRO A 168 -24.87 11.29 -17.43
CA PRO A 168 -25.70 12.42 -17.04
C PRO A 168 -27.17 12.05 -16.74
N ASP A 169 -27.70 11.05 -17.43
CA ASP A 169 -29.10 10.60 -17.26
C ASP A 169 -29.31 9.87 -15.91
N THR A 170 -28.23 9.34 -15.35
CA THR A 170 -28.22 8.65 -14.05
C THR A 170 -27.32 9.32 -13.04
N ALA A 171 -27.02 10.61 -13.21
CA ALA A 171 -26.08 11.36 -12.38
C ALA A 171 -26.38 11.23 -10.88
N LYS A 172 -25.36 10.83 -10.10
CA LYS A 172 -25.39 10.70 -8.65
C LYS A 172 -24.06 11.13 -8.04
N MET A 173 -24.10 11.69 -6.85
CA MET A 173 -22.90 12.10 -6.11
C MET A 173 -21.88 10.97 -5.83
N PRO A 174 -22.26 9.69 -5.64
CA PRO A 174 -21.30 8.60 -5.55
C PRO A 174 -20.29 8.51 -6.71
N ASN A 175 -20.66 8.96 -7.93
CA ASN A 175 -19.71 9.01 -9.06
C ASN A 175 -18.60 10.04 -8.83
N PHE A 176 -18.95 11.19 -8.23
CA PHE A 176 -17.99 12.20 -7.84
C PHE A 176 -17.09 11.72 -6.70
N SER A 177 -17.66 11.06 -5.68
CA SER A 177 -16.87 10.39 -4.62
C SER A 177 -15.90 9.35 -5.17
N LYS A 178 -16.35 8.54 -6.16
CA LYS A 178 -15.51 7.54 -6.84
C LYS A 178 -14.35 8.22 -7.56
N TYR A 179 -14.62 9.35 -8.25
CA TYR A 179 -13.59 10.13 -8.94
C TYR A 179 -12.54 10.68 -7.98
N LEU A 180 -12.93 11.37 -6.90
CA LEU A 180 -12.01 11.89 -5.88
C LEU A 180 -11.18 10.77 -5.24
N SER A 181 -11.79 9.62 -5.01
CA SER A 181 -11.10 8.46 -4.44
C SER A 181 -10.11 7.82 -5.43
N MET A 182 -10.44 7.81 -6.72
CA MET A 182 -9.55 7.35 -7.79
C MET A 182 -8.33 8.28 -7.94
N VAL A 183 -8.54 9.60 -7.93
CA VAL A 183 -7.44 10.59 -7.95
C VAL A 183 -6.54 10.40 -6.72
N SER A 184 -7.12 10.17 -5.55
CA SER A 184 -6.34 9.88 -4.33
C SER A 184 -5.51 8.60 -4.49
N PHE A 185 -6.07 7.54 -5.07
CA PHE A 185 -5.32 6.31 -5.40
C PHE A 185 -4.20 6.57 -6.39
N ALA A 186 -4.48 7.28 -7.50
CA ALA A 186 -3.49 7.62 -8.51
C ALA A 186 -2.33 8.41 -7.93
N SER A 187 -2.62 9.42 -7.11
CA SER A 187 -1.61 10.25 -6.45
C SER A 187 -0.73 9.46 -5.48
N ILE A 188 -1.32 8.60 -4.64
CA ILE A 188 -0.56 7.73 -3.74
C ILE A 188 0.32 6.75 -4.53
N ALA A 189 -0.22 6.14 -5.58
CA ALA A 189 0.54 5.22 -6.42
C ALA A 189 1.72 5.92 -7.11
N TYR A 190 1.51 7.15 -7.57
CA TYR A 190 2.56 7.99 -8.16
C TYR A 190 3.66 8.33 -7.13
N ILE A 191 3.27 8.77 -5.93
CA ILE A 191 4.19 9.05 -4.83
C ILE A 191 5.02 7.80 -4.48
N VAL A 192 4.39 6.64 -4.34
CA VAL A 192 5.08 5.37 -3.99
C VAL A 192 6.08 4.96 -5.07
N ASN A 193 5.76 5.16 -6.36
CA ASN A 193 6.68 4.86 -7.46
C ASN A 193 7.98 5.68 -7.39
N PHE A 194 7.89 6.96 -7.04
CA PHE A 194 9.05 7.87 -7.03
C PHE A 194 9.77 7.98 -5.69
N SER A 195 9.06 7.78 -4.57
CA SER A 195 9.68 7.81 -3.25
C SER A 195 10.22 6.45 -2.80
N LEU A 196 9.74 5.37 -3.39
CA LEU A 196 9.97 3.98 -2.97
C LEU A 196 9.56 3.71 -1.51
N MET A 197 8.72 4.55 -0.91
CA MET A 197 8.20 4.31 0.43
C MET A 197 7.27 3.09 0.46
N ARG A 198 7.07 2.50 1.63
CA ARG A 198 6.07 1.46 1.80
C ARG A 198 4.67 2.08 1.74
N ILE A 199 3.70 1.35 1.23
CA ILE A 199 2.31 1.84 1.19
C ILE A 199 1.80 2.25 2.59
N SER A 200 2.19 1.55 3.63
CA SER A 200 1.86 1.93 5.01
C SER A 200 2.49 3.26 5.43
N GLU A 201 3.67 3.61 4.91
CA GLU A 201 4.32 4.91 5.14
C GLU A 201 3.60 6.01 4.35
N ALA A 202 3.20 5.74 3.11
CA ALA A 202 2.42 6.68 2.29
C ALA A 202 1.05 7.02 2.91
N TYR A 203 0.39 6.05 3.55
CA TYR A 203 -0.88 6.28 4.24
C TYR A 203 -0.74 7.07 5.55
N LEU A 204 0.48 7.19 6.09
CA LEU A 204 0.80 7.99 7.27
C LEU A 204 1.26 9.41 6.94
N LEU A 205 1.37 9.77 5.66
CA LEU A 205 1.72 11.12 5.26
C LEU A 205 0.67 12.12 5.75
N ARG A 206 1.14 13.25 6.26
CA ARG A 206 0.31 14.31 6.78
C ARG A 206 0.24 15.50 5.82
N TYR A 207 -0.78 16.33 5.94
CA TYR A 207 -0.91 17.58 5.21
C TYR A 207 0.34 18.46 5.41
N GLY A 208 0.86 19.03 4.32
CA GLY A 208 2.11 19.78 4.35
C GLY A 208 3.38 18.94 4.48
N CYS A 209 3.35 17.67 4.08
CA CYS A 209 4.52 16.76 4.14
C CYS A 209 5.58 17.01 3.07
N PHE A 210 5.35 17.90 2.12
CA PHE A 210 6.27 18.17 1.00
C PHE A 210 7.07 19.45 1.22
N SER A 211 8.36 19.41 0.88
CA SER A 211 9.22 20.58 0.92
C SER A 211 10.21 20.61 -0.23
N LYS A 212 10.66 21.82 -0.54
CA LYS A 212 11.78 22.09 -1.45
C LYS A 212 12.91 22.69 -0.64
N THR A 213 14.13 22.24 -0.86
CA THR A 213 15.33 22.79 -0.25
C THR A 213 16.41 22.97 -1.29
N LEU A 214 17.26 23.98 -1.11
CA LEU A 214 18.39 24.23 -1.99
C LEU A 214 19.65 23.68 -1.36
N ILE A 215 20.32 22.75 -2.02
CA ILE A 215 21.61 22.19 -1.61
C ILE A 215 22.59 22.36 -2.76
N ASP A 216 23.70 23.04 -2.51
CA ASP A 216 24.74 23.32 -3.51
C ASP A 216 24.22 23.91 -4.84
N GLY A 217 23.20 24.78 -4.74
CA GLY A 217 22.57 25.40 -5.89
C GLY A 217 21.57 24.54 -6.65
N GLN A 218 21.28 23.33 -6.18
CA GLN A 218 20.28 22.42 -6.76
C GLN A 218 19.04 22.31 -5.89
N GLU A 219 17.86 22.39 -6.50
CA GLU A 219 16.61 22.14 -5.80
C GLU A 219 16.44 20.64 -5.51
N ILE A 220 16.26 20.32 -4.25
CA ILE A 220 15.96 18.97 -3.77
C ILE A 220 14.53 18.93 -3.26
N PHE A 221 13.77 17.96 -3.73
CA PHE A 221 12.36 17.76 -3.37
C PHE A 221 12.24 16.63 -2.37
N LEU A 222 11.59 16.91 -1.24
CA LEU A 222 11.51 16.00 -0.10
C LEU A 222 10.07 15.74 0.32
N ILE A 223 9.78 14.50 0.67
CA ILE A 223 8.57 14.12 1.42
C ILE A 223 9.00 13.76 2.83
N HIS A 224 8.38 14.38 3.82
CA HIS A 224 8.59 14.12 5.25
C HIS A 224 7.46 13.24 5.79
N GLY A 225 7.81 12.23 6.58
CA GLY A 225 6.84 11.32 7.16
C GLY A 225 7.43 10.47 8.27
N VAL A 226 6.79 9.36 8.57
CA VAL A 226 7.21 8.44 9.62
C VAL A 226 7.49 7.06 9.06
N THR A 227 8.48 6.38 9.63
CA THR A 227 8.75 4.97 9.33
C THR A 227 8.92 4.17 10.61
N SER A 228 8.47 2.93 10.62
CA SER A 228 8.65 2.01 11.74
C SER A 228 10.04 1.37 11.80
N LYS A 229 10.96 1.76 10.90
CA LYS A 229 12.27 1.11 10.72
C LYS A 229 13.45 1.92 11.26
N THR A 230 13.21 3.14 11.74
CA THR A 230 14.22 3.97 12.42
C THR A 230 13.81 4.24 13.86
N GLU A 231 14.77 4.42 14.76
CA GLU A 231 14.53 4.69 16.19
C GLU A 231 13.72 5.96 16.43
N LYS A 232 13.94 6.99 15.62
CA LYS A 232 13.24 8.29 15.74
C LYS A 232 11.85 8.30 15.11
N GLY A 233 11.50 7.30 14.32
CA GLY A 233 10.23 7.26 13.57
C GLY A 233 10.13 8.27 12.42
N GLU A 234 10.83 9.39 12.47
CA GLU A 234 10.85 10.41 11.42
C GLU A 234 11.74 10.00 10.24
N ALA A 235 11.29 10.32 9.02
CA ALA A 235 12.01 10.00 7.80
C ALA A 235 11.69 11.01 6.69
N SER A 236 12.68 11.21 5.79
CA SER A 236 12.50 12.03 4.60
C SER A 236 12.92 11.23 3.37
N TRP A 237 12.13 11.31 2.30
CA TRP A 237 12.40 10.66 1.02
C TRP A 237 12.69 11.73 -0.03
N VAL A 238 13.78 11.56 -0.77
CA VAL A 238 14.07 12.35 -1.96
C VAL A 238 13.15 11.89 -3.09
N VAL A 239 12.53 12.82 -3.79
CA VAL A 239 11.58 12.51 -4.86
C VAL A 239 11.80 13.35 -6.11
N SER A 240 11.23 12.92 -7.24
CA SER A 240 11.19 13.72 -8.47
C SER A 240 10.36 14.99 -8.27
N PRO A 241 10.72 16.11 -8.94
CA PRO A 241 9.89 17.31 -8.99
C PRO A 241 8.43 17.04 -9.39
N SER A 242 8.22 16.06 -10.27
CA SER A 242 6.89 15.67 -10.75
C SER A 242 5.94 15.17 -9.65
N VAL A 243 6.48 14.77 -8.49
CA VAL A 243 5.67 14.31 -7.34
C VAL A 243 4.88 15.44 -6.71
N GLU A 244 5.33 16.69 -6.86
CA GLU A 244 4.63 17.87 -6.32
C GLU A 244 3.15 17.91 -6.75
N LYS A 245 2.86 17.60 -8.03
CA LYS A 245 1.48 17.58 -8.52
C LYS A 245 0.60 16.51 -7.86
N ALA A 246 1.17 15.36 -7.54
CA ALA A 246 0.44 14.30 -6.83
C ALA A 246 0.14 14.72 -5.38
N ILE A 247 1.08 15.37 -4.71
CA ILE A 247 0.86 15.95 -3.37
C ILE A 247 -0.22 17.03 -3.45
N LYS A 248 -0.14 17.96 -4.39
CA LYS A 248 -1.13 19.03 -4.58
C LYS A 248 -2.54 18.47 -4.79
N ALA A 249 -2.69 17.45 -5.62
CA ALA A 249 -3.98 16.80 -5.84
C ALA A 249 -4.56 16.18 -4.56
N LEU A 250 -3.71 15.52 -3.75
CA LEU A 250 -4.09 14.98 -2.46
C LEU A 250 -4.44 16.07 -1.44
N GLU A 251 -3.69 17.17 -1.41
CA GLU A 251 -3.93 18.31 -0.51
C GLU A 251 -5.29 18.94 -0.80
N ILE A 252 -5.63 19.17 -2.07
CA ILE A 252 -6.95 19.70 -2.46
C ILE A 252 -8.07 18.77 -1.96
N ILE A 253 -7.96 17.45 -2.19
CA ILE A 253 -8.97 16.50 -1.72
C ILE A 253 -9.01 16.44 -0.20
N CYS A 254 -7.84 16.52 0.46
CA CYS A 254 -7.74 16.56 1.91
C CYS A 254 -8.43 17.80 2.49
N GLU A 255 -8.20 18.98 1.92
CA GLU A 255 -8.83 20.25 2.33
C GLU A 255 -10.37 20.17 2.23
N LEU A 256 -10.89 19.67 1.11
CA LEU A 256 -12.31 19.50 0.90
C LEU A 256 -12.93 18.58 1.96
N ARG A 257 -12.36 17.41 2.16
CA ARG A 257 -12.85 16.43 3.13
C ARG A 257 -12.64 16.89 4.58
N PHE A 258 -11.54 17.60 4.86
CA PHE A 258 -11.29 18.16 6.18
C PHE A 258 -12.29 19.27 6.50
N SER A 259 -12.63 20.14 5.53
CA SER A 259 -13.65 21.19 5.74
C SER A 259 -15.03 20.60 6.09
N CYS A 260 -15.40 19.49 5.45
CA CYS A 260 -16.61 18.75 5.78
C CYS A 260 -16.54 18.14 7.20
N ALA A 261 -15.44 17.46 7.52
CA ALA A 261 -15.21 16.89 8.84
C ALA A 261 -15.17 17.96 9.95
N LYS A 262 -14.56 19.13 9.65
CA LYS A 262 -14.52 20.29 10.56
C LYS A 262 -15.92 20.73 10.98
N LYS A 263 -16.87 20.78 10.03
CA LYS A 263 -18.29 21.09 10.33
C LYS A 263 -18.95 19.97 11.15
N ILE A 264 -18.73 18.70 10.80
CA ILE A 264 -19.36 17.55 11.48
C ILE A 264 -18.89 17.44 12.94
N PHE A 265 -17.58 17.57 13.18
CA PHE A 265 -16.99 17.33 14.51
C PHE A 265 -16.73 18.62 15.32
N GLY A 266 -17.09 19.78 14.80
CA GLY A 266 -16.87 21.07 15.49
C GLY A 266 -15.39 21.41 15.71
N ILE A 267 -14.49 21.02 14.80
CA ILE A 267 -13.06 21.25 14.93
C ILE A 267 -12.78 22.74 14.75
N LYS A 268 -12.06 23.35 15.69
CA LYS A 268 -11.73 24.78 15.65
C LYS A 268 -10.40 25.06 14.92
N GLN A 269 -9.48 24.11 14.93
CA GLN A 269 -8.15 24.24 14.35
C GLN A 269 -8.24 24.37 12.82
N ASP A 270 -7.28 25.09 12.22
CA ASP A 270 -7.10 25.10 10.79
C ASP A 270 -6.32 23.89 10.33
N ILE A 271 -6.38 23.58 9.04
CA ILE A 271 -5.76 22.36 8.47
C ILE A 271 -4.24 22.36 8.64
N THR A 272 -3.61 23.53 8.57
CA THR A 272 -2.16 23.72 8.77
C THR A 272 -1.69 23.41 10.19
N ASP A 273 -2.56 23.63 11.19
CA ASP A 273 -2.29 23.36 12.60
C ASP A 273 -2.66 21.92 12.97
N TYR A 274 -3.80 21.43 12.43
CA TYR A 274 -4.30 20.09 12.69
C TYR A 274 -3.45 19.03 11.99
N LYS A 275 -3.01 19.29 10.76
CA LYS A 275 -2.23 18.38 9.90
C LYS A 275 -2.84 16.97 9.81
N PRO A 276 -4.06 16.83 9.25
CA PRO A 276 -4.68 15.52 9.10
C PRO A 276 -3.84 14.59 8.23
N TYR A 277 -4.14 13.29 8.22
CA TYR A 277 -3.56 12.39 7.23
C TYR A 277 -3.92 12.86 5.83
N LEU A 278 -2.92 12.90 4.94
CA LEU A 278 -3.10 13.36 3.56
C LEU A 278 -4.13 12.48 2.82
N HIS A 279 -4.10 11.16 3.08
CA HIS A 279 -5.12 10.23 2.63
C HIS A 279 -6.28 10.13 3.65
N ILE A 280 -6.97 11.24 3.84
CA ILE A 280 -8.06 11.42 4.81
C ILE A 280 -9.24 10.47 4.51
N PRO A 281 -9.99 9.99 5.54
CA PRO A 281 -11.27 9.32 5.35
C PRO A 281 -12.25 10.15 4.52
N VAL A 282 -13.21 9.47 3.87
CA VAL A 282 -14.15 10.11 2.93
C VAL A 282 -15.24 10.87 3.71
N PHE A 283 -15.00 12.12 4.08
CA PHE A 283 -16.00 13.04 4.62
C PHE A 283 -16.52 13.92 3.49
N GLU A 284 -17.77 13.72 3.12
CA GLU A 284 -18.39 14.40 1.97
C GLU A 284 -19.81 14.83 2.33
N PRO A 285 -20.29 16.02 1.87
CA PRO A 285 -21.57 16.60 2.30
C PRO A 285 -22.81 15.73 1.97
N TRP A 286 -22.68 14.92 0.93
CA TRP A 286 -23.74 14.01 0.49
C TRP A 286 -23.62 12.60 1.09
N GLY A 287 -22.65 12.36 1.95
CA GLY A 287 -22.47 11.07 2.63
C GLY A 287 -23.51 10.90 3.73
N SER A 288 -24.31 9.83 3.68
CA SER A 288 -25.28 9.52 4.74
C SER A 288 -24.58 8.95 5.97
N GLY A 289 -24.81 9.58 7.14
CA GLY A 289 -24.71 8.95 8.46
C GLY A 289 -23.41 8.26 8.81
N ARG A 290 -22.26 8.92 8.62
CA ARG A 290 -21.02 8.46 9.24
C ARG A 290 -21.07 8.83 10.71
N GLY A 291 -21.35 7.83 11.53
CA GLY A 291 -21.52 7.95 12.95
C GLY A 291 -20.25 8.41 13.67
N GLU A 292 -20.38 8.73 14.93
CA GLU A 292 -19.33 9.17 15.88
C GLU A 292 -18.08 8.26 15.94
N ASN A 293 -18.09 7.08 15.28
CA ASN A 293 -17.03 6.10 15.26
C ASN A 293 -15.95 6.34 14.17
N GLU A 294 -16.17 7.19 13.16
CA GLU A 294 -15.16 7.53 12.17
C GLU A 294 -14.38 8.77 12.63
N ARG A 295 -13.23 8.55 13.21
CA ARG A 295 -12.32 9.61 13.65
C ARG A 295 -11.44 10.06 12.50
N LEU A 296 -11.15 11.36 12.41
CA LEU A 296 -10.17 11.93 11.46
C LEU A 296 -8.78 11.29 11.57
N GLU A 297 -8.41 10.88 12.79
CA GLU A 297 -7.15 10.18 13.08
C GLU A 297 -7.19 8.67 12.73
N HIS A 298 -8.24 8.21 12.07
CA HIS A 298 -8.29 6.82 11.61
C HIS A 298 -7.43 6.63 10.37
N ILE A 299 -6.40 5.80 10.49
CA ILE A 299 -5.57 5.40 9.35
C ILE A 299 -6.39 4.43 8.50
N ARG A 300 -6.62 4.78 7.24
CA ARG A 300 -7.35 3.92 6.30
C ARG A 300 -6.60 2.59 6.10
N SER A 301 -7.34 1.51 6.07
CA SER A 301 -6.78 0.20 5.74
C SER A 301 -6.19 0.21 4.32
N THR A 302 -5.00 -0.36 4.16
CA THR A 302 -4.39 -0.51 2.84
C THR A 302 -5.17 -1.52 2.00
N ILE A 303 -5.75 -1.04 0.91
CA ILE A 303 -6.41 -1.90 -0.07
C ILE A 303 -5.36 -2.45 -1.04
N PRO A 304 -5.36 -3.76 -1.38
CA PRO A 304 -4.47 -4.32 -2.38
C PRO A 304 -4.53 -3.54 -3.70
N TYR A 305 -3.38 -3.32 -4.35
CA TYR A 305 -3.30 -2.51 -5.56
C TYR A 305 -4.26 -3.01 -6.65
N ASN A 306 -4.28 -4.31 -6.87
CA ASN A 306 -5.14 -4.91 -7.90
C ASN A 306 -6.63 -4.74 -7.61
N ASN A 307 -7.03 -4.70 -6.33
CA ASN A 307 -8.41 -4.41 -5.94
C ASN A 307 -8.78 -2.94 -6.22
N GLN A 308 -7.82 -2.01 -6.09
CA GLN A 308 -8.02 -0.62 -6.48
C GLN A 308 -8.25 -0.49 -8.00
N ILE A 309 -7.47 -1.22 -8.81
CA ILE A 309 -7.68 -1.27 -10.27
C ILE A 309 -9.09 -1.79 -10.60
N SER A 310 -9.52 -2.85 -9.94
CA SER A 310 -10.87 -3.40 -10.15
C SER A 310 -11.98 -2.43 -9.73
N THR A 311 -11.72 -1.58 -8.73
CA THR A 311 -12.67 -0.54 -8.29
C THR A 311 -12.70 0.63 -9.27
N PHE A 312 -11.55 1.01 -9.81
CA PHE A 312 -11.36 2.15 -10.72
C PHE A 312 -11.07 1.66 -12.14
N ASP A 313 -12.05 1.02 -12.73
CA ASP A 313 -12.00 0.27 -13.97
C ASP A 313 -11.53 1.06 -15.21
N LYS A 314 -11.61 2.41 -15.17
CA LYS A 314 -11.13 3.27 -16.26
C LYS A 314 -9.70 3.82 -16.07
N ILE A 315 -9.05 3.52 -14.94
CA ILE A 315 -7.72 4.07 -14.72
C ILE A 315 -6.68 3.47 -15.66
N PHE A 316 -6.80 2.17 -15.95
CA PHE A 316 -5.95 1.48 -16.92
C PHE A 316 -6.77 0.73 -17.95
N ASP A 317 -6.31 0.75 -19.21
CA ASP A 317 -6.85 -0.13 -20.25
C ASP A 317 -6.31 -1.55 -20.02
N PRO A 318 -7.18 -2.56 -19.80
CA PRO A 318 -6.76 -3.94 -19.62
C PRO A 318 -5.94 -4.50 -20.78
N LYS A 319 -6.12 -3.99 -22.01
CA LYS A 319 -5.36 -4.41 -23.19
C LYS A 319 -3.90 -3.98 -23.10
N GLU A 320 -3.66 -2.76 -22.64
CA GLU A 320 -2.30 -2.23 -22.46
C GLU A 320 -1.56 -2.93 -21.30
N LEU A 321 -2.30 -3.49 -20.35
CA LEU A 321 -1.73 -4.28 -19.25
C LEU A 321 -1.48 -5.74 -19.63
N GLN A 322 -1.88 -6.21 -20.82
CA GLN A 322 -1.63 -7.59 -21.22
C GLN A 322 -0.14 -7.86 -21.34
N ILE A 323 0.29 -8.96 -20.73
CA ILE A 323 1.67 -9.43 -20.74
C ILE A 323 2.00 -9.94 -22.14
N THR A 324 2.96 -9.30 -22.81
CA THR A 324 3.54 -9.81 -24.06
C THR A 324 4.60 -10.86 -23.78
N GLN A 325 5.03 -11.60 -24.81
CA GLN A 325 6.14 -12.55 -24.67
C GLN A 325 7.44 -11.86 -24.21
N VAL A 326 7.68 -10.62 -24.64
CA VAL A 326 8.84 -9.82 -24.24
C VAL A 326 8.74 -9.46 -22.76
N ASP A 327 7.57 -8.99 -22.30
CA ASP A 327 7.31 -8.67 -20.89
C ASP A 327 7.53 -9.90 -20.00
N PHE A 328 6.98 -11.05 -20.41
CA PHE A 328 7.14 -12.32 -19.69
C PHE A 328 8.61 -12.72 -19.54
N ASN A 329 9.37 -12.67 -20.64
CA ASN A 329 10.79 -13.02 -20.63
C ASN A 329 11.59 -12.09 -19.69
N ILE A 330 11.30 -10.79 -19.68
CA ILE A 330 11.93 -9.82 -18.78
C ILE A 330 11.53 -10.14 -17.32
N ALA A 331 10.26 -10.37 -17.05
CA ALA A 331 9.77 -10.68 -15.71
C ALA A 331 10.42 -11.96 -15.13
N CYS A 332 10.50 -13.03 -15.91
CA CYS A 332 11.20 -14.28 -15.52
C CYS A 332 12.70 -14.06 -15.28
N LYS A 333 13.37 -13.27 -16.14
CA LYS A 333 14.78 -12.95 -15.99
C LYS A 333 15.06 -12.19 -14.70
N MET A 334 14.17 -11.25 -14.34
CA MET A 334 14.30 -10.40 -13.16
C MET A 334 13.78 -11.08 -11.89
N THR A 335 12.86 -12.02 -12.03
CA THR A 335 12.21 -12.75 -10.94
C THR A 335 12.24 -14.25 -11.27
N PRO A 336 13.33 -14.98 -10.94
CA PRO A 336 13.49 -16.39 -11.32
C PRO A 336 12.36 -17.30 -10.84
N ASN A 337 11.76 -17.00 -9.67
CA ASN A 337 10.64 -17.74 -9.08
C ASN A 337 9.30 -17.02 -9.34
N LEU A 338 9.13 -16.48 -10.56
CA LEU A 338 7.86 -15.83 -10.94
C LEU A 338 6.75 -16.89 -10.95
N ASP A 339 5.61 -16.52 -10.34
CA ASP A 339 4.42 -17.36 -10.38
C ASP A 339 3.82 -17.33 -11.79
N THR A 340 4.08 -18.39 -12.57
CA THR A 340 3.63 -18.49 -13.96
C THR A 340 2.13 -18.83 -14.10
N GLU A 341 1.43 -19.13 -13.02
CA GLU A 341 -0.04 -19.28 -13.04
C GLU A 341 -0.72 -17.90 -13.04
N ILE A 342 -0.15 -16.95 -12.33
CA ILE A 342 -0.63 -15.56 -12.25
C ILE A 342 -0.15 -14.75 -13.45
N TYR A 343 1.16 -14.81 -13.75
CA TYR A 343 1.81 -14.00 -14.78
C TYR A 343 2.01 -14.81 -16.06
N GLN A 344 1.01 -14.77 -16.95
CA GLN A 344 1.01 -15.48 -18.24
C GLN A 344 0.89 -14.51 -19.39
N VAL A 345 1.48 -14.84 -20.53
CA VAL A 345 1.28 -14.09 -21.78
C VAL A 345 -0.20 -14.01 -22.11
N GLY A 346 -0.67 -12.81 -22.44
CA GLY A 346 -2.09 -12.53 -22.76
C GLY A 346 -2.94 -12.20 -21.52
N LYS A 347 -2.52 -12.50 -20.31
CA LYS A 347 -3.19 -12.03 -19.08
C LYS A 347 -2.77 -10.61 -18.73
N ALA A 348 -3.66 -9.84 -18.13
CA ALA A 348 -3.30 -8.54 -17.58
C ALA A 348 -2.33 -8.69 -16.39
N TRP A 349 -1.36 -7.79 -16.30
CA TRP A 349 -0.38 -7.79 -15.20
C TRP A 349 -1.07 -7.61 -13.84
N HIS A 350 -0.79 -8.51 -12.91
CA HIS A 350 -1.30 -8.44 -11.54
C HIS A 350 -0.39 -7.57 -10.69
N PHE A 351 -0.85 -6.35 -10.38
CA PHE A 351 -0.09 -5.40 -9.57
C PHE A 351 -0.18 -5.64 -8.07
N ALA A 352 0.92 -5.36 -7.37
CA ALA A 352 0.96 -5.25 -5.92
C ALA A 352 1.84 -4.06 -5.50
N TRP A 353 1.52 -3.42 -4.37
CA TRP A 353 2.27 -2.24 -3.87
C TRP A 353 3.78 -2.46 -3.75
N HIS A 354 4.20 -3.63 -3.29
CA HIS A 354 5.62 -3.95 -3.15
C HIS A 354 6.36 -4.06 -4.47
N GLN A 355 5.67 -4.33 -5.59
CA GLN A 355 6.28 -4.37 -6.92
C GLN A 355 6.78 -2.98 -7.34
N LEU A 356 6.04 -1.90 -7.01
CA LEU A 356 6.43 -0.53 -7.32
C LEU A 356 7.78 -0.21 -6.68
N ARG A 357 7.89 -0.48 -5.38
CA ARG A 357 9.12 -0.28 -4.61
C ARG A 357 10.28 -1.11 -5.15
N ARG A 358 10.05 -2.39 -5.46
CA ARG A 358 11.09 -3.26 -6.03
C ARG A 358 11.52 -2.80 -7.41
N THR A 359 10.57 -2.52 -8.30
CA THR A 359 10.87 -2.09 -9.68
C THR A 359 11.67 -0.79 -9.66
N GLY A 360 11.28 0.19 -8.85
CA GLY A 360 12.05 1.42 -8.68
C GLY A 360 13.46 1.18 -8.14
N ALA A 361 13.62 0.33 -7.11
CA ALA A 361 14.94 0.00 -6.56
C ALA A 361 15.86 -0.67 -7.59
N VAL A 362 15.32 -1.62 -8.38
CA VAL A 362 16.05 -2.28 -9.46
C VAL A 362 16.45 -1.27 -10.53
N ASN A 363 15.52 -0.41 -10.97
CA ASN A 363 15.80 0.59 -12.00
C ASN A 363 16.83 1.62 -11.54
N MET A 364 16.78 2.05 -10.29
CA MET A 364 17.75 3.00 -9.70
C MET A 364 19.16 2.43 -9.72
N LEU A 365 19.38 1.20 -9.26
CA LEU A 365 20.72 0.58 -9.31
C LEU A 365 21.15 0.25 -10.73
N ALA A 366 20.25 -0.21 -11.59
CA ALA A 366 20.57 -0.55 -12.97
C ALA A 366 20.95 0.68 -13.81
N SER A 367 20.52 1.89 -13.42
CA SER A 367 20.93 3.14 -14.05
C SER A 367 22.42 3.46 -13.87
N GLY A 368 23.06 2.87 -12.85
CA GLY A 368 24.45 3.16 -12.47
C GLY A 368 24.65 4.56 -11.83
N LEU A 369 23.59 5.35 -11.65
CA LEU A 369 23.64 6.70 -11.09
C LEU A 369 23.52 6.72 -9.57
N ILE A 370 22.96 5.66 -8.97
CA ILE A 370 22.64 5.57 -7.54
C ILE A 370 23.51 4.48 -6.90
N THR A 371 24.18 4.81 -5.79
CA THR A 371 24.92 3.84 -4.99
C THR A 371 24.00 2.96 -4.14
N GLU A 372 24.51 1.81 -3.71
CA GLU A 372 23.76 0.91 -2.80
C GLU A 372 23.43 1.59 -1.46
N GLN A 373 24.33 2.43 -0.95
CA GLN A 373 24.13 3.21 0.29
C GLN A 373 23.02 4.26 0.11
N SER A 374 23.00 4.96 -1.03
CA SER A 374 21.95 5.92 -1.34
C SER A 374 20.59 5.23 -1.47
N LEU A 375 20.56 4.04 -2.10
CA LEU A 375 19.35 3.24 -2.17
C LEU A 375 18.92 2.73 -0.78
N GLN A 376 19.85 2.31 0.07
CA GLN A 376 19.56 1.90 1.45
C GLN A 376 18.90 3.05 2.22
N TYR A 377 19.44 4.26 2.12
CA TYR A 377 18.87 5.44 2.73
C TYR A 377 17.47 5.74 2.21
N GLN A 378 17.27 5.70 0.89
CA GLN A 378 15.97 5.92 0.25
C GLN A 378 14.92 4.89 0.69
N LEU A 379 15.30 3.63 0.78
CA LEU A 379 14.42 2.54 1.20
C LEU A 379 14.19 2.46 2.72
N LYS A 380 14.90 3.25 3.52
CA LYS A 380 14.87 3.18 5.00
C LYS A 380 15.12 1.75 5.51
N HIS A 381 16.15 1.10 4.96
CA HIS A 381 16.57 -0.22 5.39
C HIS A 381 17.63 -0.14 6.48
N ALA A 382 17.51 -1.00 7.49
CA ALA A 382 18.46 -1.06 8.61
C ALA A 382 19.87 -1.50 8.17
N ASN A 383 19.97 -2.30 7.09
CA ASN A 383 21.24 -2.74 6.54
C ASN A 383 21.20 -2.86 5.01
N THR A 384 22.38 -2.86 4.39
CA THR A 384 22.57 -2.92 2.94
C THR A 384 22.07 -4.23 2.33
N ILE A 385 22.15 -5.36 3.06
CA ILE A 385 21.69 -6.67 2.59
C ILE A 385 20.20 -6.63 2.22
N MET A 386 19.38 -5.92 3.00
CA MET A 386 17.96 -5.74 2.68
C MET A 386 17.76 -4.98 1.37
N SER A 387 18.59 -3.97 1.10
CA SER A 387 18.51 -3.18 -0.14
C SER A 387 18.91 -4.01 -1.35
N LEU A 388 19.98 -4.79 -1.24
CA LEU A 388 20.44 -5.72 -2.27
C LEU A 388 19.42 -6.82 -2.58
N TYR A 389 18.72 -7.33 -1.57
CA TYR A 389 17.62 -8.27 -1.78
C TYR A 389 16.48 -7.65 -2.64
N TYR A 390 16.12 -6.40 -2.39
CA TYR A 390 15.10 -5.70 -3.19
C TYR A 390 15.58 -5.46 -4.63
N ALA A 391 16.83 -5.11 -4.80
CA ALA A 391 17.43 -4.82 -6.10
C ALA A 391 18.02 -6.07 -6.81
N ASN A 392 17.83 -7.25 -6.25
CA ASN A 392 18.40 -8.49 -6.81
C ASN A 392 18.13 -8.62 -8.31
N ASN A 393 19.16 -9.06 -9.04
CA ASN A 393 19.18 -9.19 -10.51
C ASN A 393 19.27 -7.86 -11.29
N TYR A 394 19.45 -6.67 -10.65
CA TYR A 394 19.53 -5.38 -11.35
C TYR A 394 20.59 -5.36 -12.48
N TYR A 395 21.71 -6.06 -12.29
CA TYR A 395 22.79 -6.17 -13.28
C TYR A 395 22.38 -6.89 -14.58
N LYS A 396 21.24 -7.59 -14.58
CA LYS A 396 20.66 -8.22 -15.76
C LYS A 396 19.90 -7.24 -16.66
N LEU A 397 19.52 -6.06 -16.15
CA LEU A 397 18.97 -4.98 -16.96
C LEU A 397 20.11 -4.26 -17.67
N LYS A 398 20.03 -4.16 -18.99
CA LYS A 398 20.89 -3.30 -19.78
C LYS A 398 20.04 -2.14 -20.27
N PHE A 399 20.29 -0.95 -19.75
CA PHE A 399 19.79 0.28 -20.36
C PHE A 399 20.70 0.58 -21.57
N LYS A 400 20.10 0.66 -22.75
CA LYS A 400 20.79 1.14 -23.97
C LYS A 400 20.80 2.65 -23.98
#